data_1c2d28e27bc52b3d1a7050752ddfccab
#
_entry.id   1c2d28e27bc52b3d1a7050752ddfccab
#
_cell.length_a   1.000
_cell.length_b   1.000
_cell.length_c   1.000
_cell.angle_alpha   90.00
_cell.angle_beta   90.00
_cell.angle_gamma   90.00
#
_symmetry.space_group_name_H-M   'P 1'
#
loop_
_entity.id
_entity.type
_entity.pdbx_description
1 polymer ?
#
loop_
_entity_poly.entity_id
_entity_poly.type
_entity_poly.pdbx_seq_one_letter_code
_entity_poly.pdbx_strand_id
1 'polypeptide(L)'
;KHETALDRVAKSSPFKIMIYMGGFDLSNVTSSVIKLLVKNFKAKYTVVLNQHSPHYSAVKGFCDEHKDVKHIDFSADMASLMLDNDIAIGAAGTTSWERACVGLPAITIPIAENQADNAQRLQENNATVLVKMESISTELLPAVKILTKNWTKHCKANLAICDGRGVLRLI
;
A
#
# COMPACT_ATOMS: atom_id res chain seq x y z
N LYS A 1 5.86 5.52 -16.27
CA LYS A 1 5.27 5.75 -14.92
C LYS A 1 6.32 6.19 -13.89
N HIS A 2 7.53 5.61 -13.91
CA HIS A 2 8.61 6.06 -13.01
C HIS A 2 8.97 7.54 -13.25
N GLU A 3 9.13 7.97 -14.50
CA GLU A 3 9.41 9.37 -14.84
C GLU A 3 8.31 10.32 -14.32
N THR A 4 7.06 9.95 -14.45
CA THR A 4 5.93 10.71 -13.88
C THR A 4 6.01 10.78 -12.35
N ALA A 5 6.56 9.76 -11.71
CA ALA A 5 6.68 9.68 -10.24
C ALA A 5 7.78 10.59 -9.68
N LEU A 6 8.77 11.01 -10.48
CA LEU A 6 9.84 11.91 -10.03
C LEU A 6 9.30 13.28 -9.58
N ASP A 7 8.17 13.71 -10.14
CA ASP A 7 7.52 14.98 -9.82
C ASP A 7 6.48 14.87 -8.70
N ARG A 8 6.40 13.72 -8.00
CA ARG A 8 5.45 13.56 -6.90
C ARG A 8 5.75 14.52 -5.75
N VAL A 9 4.70 15.15 -5.28
CA VAL A 9 4.75 16.03 -4.11
C VAL A 9 3.81 15.55 -3.02
N ALA A 10 4.15 15.84 -1.78
CA ALA A 10 3.27 15.56 -0.65
C ALA A 10 1.96 16.34 -0.81
N LYS A 11 0.84 15.65 -0.70
CA LYS A 11 -0.48 16.27 -0.73
C LYS A 11 -0.96 16.60 0.66
N SER A 12 -1.81 17.61 0.75
CA SER A 12 -2.52 17.93 1.99
C SER A 12 -3.69 16.97 2.21
N SER A 13 -4.09 16.80 3.47
CA SER A 13 -5.30 16.04 3.83
C SER A 13 -6.55 16.51 3.05
N PRO A 14 -7.47 15.60 2.66
CA PRO A 14 -7.44 14.17 2.97
C PRO A 14 -6.54 13.39 2.03
N PHE A 15 -5.71 12.52 2.61
CA PHE A 15 -4.88 11.58 1.86
C PHE A 15 -5.73 10.57 1.10
N LYS A 16 -5.20 10.08 -0.02
CA LYS A 16 -5.71 8.92 -0.74
C LYS A 16 -4.86 7.70 -0.37
N ILE A 17 -5.49 6.68 0.18
CA ILE A 17 -4.82 5.49 0.71
C ILE A 17 -5.24 4.26 -0.08
N MET A 18 -4.28 3.62 -0.74
CA MET A 18 -4.50 2.34 -1.41
C MET A 18 -4.25 1.19 -0.44
N ILE A 19 -5.14 0.20 -0.40
CA ILE A 19 -5.00 -1.03 0.39
C ILE A 19 -4.99 -2.22 -0.57
N TYR A 20 -3.88 -2.99 -0.57
CA TYR A 20 -3.73 -4.17 -1.40
C TYR A 20 -2.83 -5.22 -0.74
N MET A 21 -3.42 -6.30 -0.25
CA MET A 21 -2.74 -7.41 0.43
C MET A 21 -2.45 -8.61 -0.48
N GLY A 22 -2.51 -8.39 -1.80
CA GLY A 22 -2.46 -9.47 -2.78
C GLY A 22 -3.86 -9.91 -3.22
N GLY A 23 -3.92 -10.73 -4.29
CA GLY A 23 -5.19 -11.05 -4.95
C GLY A 23 -6.16 -11.85 -4.07
N PHE A 24 -5.66 -12.70 -3.18
CA PHE A 24 -6.50 -13.62 -2.38
C PHE A 24 -6.68 -13.19 -0.94
N ASP A 25 -5.66 -12.58 -0.32
CA ASP A 25 -5.68 -12.15 1.10
C ASP A 25 -6.32 -13.19 2.04
N LEU A 26 -5.75 -14.39 2.06
CA LEU A 26 -6.30 -15.53 2.82
C LEU A 26 -6.46 -15.24 4.32
N SER A 27 -5.59 -14.40 4.88
CA SER A 27 -5.60 -14.01 6.29
C SER A 27 -6.58 -12.87 6.61
N ASN A 28 -7.33 -12.36 5.60
CA ASN A 28 -8.29 -11.27 5.74
C ASN A 28 -7.72 -9.98 6.38
N VAL A 29 -6.48 -9.68 6.05
CA VAL A 29 -5.78 -8.49 6.56
C VAL A 29 -6.44 -7.21 6.03
N THR A 30 -6.96 -7.24 4.80
CA THR A 30 -7.70 -6.13 4.18
C THR A 30 -8.86 -5.67 5.06
N SER A 31 -9.71 -6.59 5.58
CA SER A 31 -10.81 -6.25 6.48
C SER A 31 -10.32 -5.59 7.76
N SER A 32 -9.28 -6.14 8.37
CA SER A 32 -8.72 -5.61 9.63
C SER A 32 -8.19 -4.19 9.45
N VAL A 33 -7.46 -3.97 8.37
CA VAL A 33 -6.87 -2.66 8.01
C VAL A 33 -7.94 -1.63 7.71
N ILE A 34 -8.88 -1.92 6.79
CA ILE A 34 -9.86 -0.91 6.35
C ILE A 34 -10.82 -0.52 7.47
N LYS A 35 -11.30 -1.47 8.28
CA LYS A 35 -12.19 -1.20 9.41
C LYS A 35 -11.53 -0.31 10.46
N LEU A 36 -10.27 -0.57 10.76
CA LEU A 36 -9.51 0.25 11.72
C LEU A 36 -9.30 1.68 11.20
N LEU A 37 -8.96 1.82 9.92
CA LEU A 37 -8.65 3.10 9.31
C LEU A 37 -9.90 3.98 9.14
N VAL A 38 -10.98 3.45 8.60
CA VAL A 38 -12.21 4.23 8.36
C VAL A 38 -12.75 4.82 9.68
N LYS A 39 -12.61 4.09 10.78
CA LYS A 39 -13.03 4.54 12.11
C LYS A 39 -12.16 5.66 12.70
N ASN A 40 -10.86 5.67 12.39
CA ASN A 40 -9.86 6.43 13.15
C ASN A 40 -9.03 7.43 12.33
N PHE A 41 -9.09 7.38 11.01
CA PHE A 41 -8.29 8.25 10.16
C PHE A 41 -9.09 8.76 8.96
N LYS A 42 -9.19 10.09 8.81
CA LYS A 42 -9.95 10.71 7.71
C LYS A 42 -9.12 10.70 6.43
N ALA A 43 -9.52 9.88 5.47
CA ALA A 43 -8.89 9.75 4.16
C ALA A 43 -9.89 9.26 3.12
N LYS A 44 -9.48 9.22 1.84
CA LYS A 44 -10.18 8.47 0.79
C LYS A 44 -9.44 7.15 0.60
N TYR A 45 -10.15 6.06 0.52
CA TYR A 45 -9.59 4.72 0.45
C TYR A 45 -9.89 4.06 -0.89
N THR A 46 -8.89 3.38 -1.44
CA THR A 46 -9.04 2.47 -2.58
C THR A 46 -8.63 1.07 -2.13
N VAL A 47 -9.58 0.18 -1.99
CA VAL A 47 -9.35 -1.22 -1.63
C VAL A 47 -9.31 -2.05 -2.90
N VAL A 48 -8.22 -2.77 -3.12
CA VAL A 48 -8.10 -3.71 -4.25
C VAL A 48 -8.13 -5.12 -3.70
N LEU A 49 -9.17 -5.87 -4.06
CA LEU A 49 -9.34 -7.27 -3.64
C LEU A 49 -10.10 -8.03 -4.72
N ASN A 50 -9.49 -9.12 -5.23
CA ASN A 50 -10.06 -9.90 -6.30
C ASN A 50 -11.32 -10.66 -5.87
N GLN A 51 -12.27 -10.81 -6.80
CA GLN A 51 -13.53 -11.55 -6.59
C GLN A 51 -13.34 -13.02 -6.16
N HIS A 52 -12.17 -13.60 -6.40
CA HIS A 52 -11.83 -14.96 -5.98
C HIS A 52 -11.32 -15.05 -4.53
N SER A 53 -11.17 -13.92 -3.84
CA SER A 53 -10.85 -13.92 -2.41
C SER A 53 -12.00 -14.52 -1.61
N PRO A 54 -11.73 -15.40 -0.62
CA PRO A 54 -12.78 -15.94 0.24
C PRO A 54 -13.47 -14.84 1.09
N HIS A 55 -12.84 -13.66 1.19
CA HIS A 55 -13.34 -12.53 1.97
C HIS A 55 -13.98 -11.43 1.12
N TYR A 56 -14.07 -11.64 -0.21
CA TYR A 56 -14.54 -10.65 -1.16
C TYR A 56 -15.88 -10.01 -0.79
N SER A 57 -16.92 -10.83 -0.58
CA SER A 57 -18.27 -10.33 -0.31
C SER A 57 -18.34 -9.46 0.95
N ALA A 58 -17.62 -9.87 2.01
CA ALA A 58 -17.60 -9.11 3.26
C ALA A 58 -16.83 -7.79 3.13
N VAL A 59 -15.70 -7.80 2.43
CA VAL A 59 -14.91 -6.58 2.19
C VAL A 59 -15.65 -5.63 1.27
N LYS A 60 -16.20 -6.14 0.17
CA LYS A 60 -16.97 -5.32 -0.77
C LYS A 60 -18.21 -4.70 -0.09
N GLY A 61 -18.98 -5.47 0.65
CA GLY A 61 -20.13 -4.96 1.41
C GLY A 61 -19.73 -3.83 2.35
N PHE A 62 -18.64 -4.00 3.12
CA PHE A 62 -18.12 -2.93 3.96
C PHE A 62 -17.73 -1.68 3.17
N CYS A 63 -17.07 -1.85 2.00
CA CYS A 63 -16.70 -0.71 1.16
C CYS A 63 -17.93 0.04 0.63
N ASP A 64 -18.95 -0.69 0.19
CA ASP A 64 -20.19 -0.11 -0.37
C ASP A 64 -20.97 0.71 0.68
N GLU A 65 -20.86 0.39 1.97
CA GLU A 65 -21.47 1.13 3.07
C GLU A 65 -20.75 2.43 3.41
N HIS A 66 -19.53 2.65 2.90
CA HIS A 66 -18.68 3.79 3.28
C HIS A 66 -18.33 4.65 2.07
N LYS A 67 -18.93 5.83 1.95
CA LYS A 67 -18.78 6.77 0.81
C LYS A 67 -17.34 7.18 0.45
N ASP A 68 -16.41 7.13 1.41
CA ASP A 68 -15.01 7.48 1.23
C ASP A 68 -14.14 6.26 0.89
N VAL A 69 -14.76 5.09 0.68
CA VAL A 69 -14.09 3.83 0.34
C VAL A 69 -14.54 3.36 -1.04
N LYS A 70 -13.59 3.22 -1.96
CA LYS A 70 -13.81 2.64 -3.29
C LYS A 70 -13.24 1.22 -3.31
N HIS A 71 -14.04 0.25 -3.75
CA HIS A 71 -13.58 -1.10 -4.03
C HIS A 71 -13.25 -1.28 -5.51
N ILE A 72 -12.18 -2.04 -5.81
CA ILE A 72 -11.73 -2.43 -7.15
C ILE A 72 -11.41 -3.91 -7.12
N ASP A 73 -12.04 -4.69 -8.02
CA ASP A 73 -11.80 -6.14 -8.13
C ASP A 73 -10.44 -6.45 -8.75
N PHE A 74 -10.08 -5.69 -9.76
CA PHE A 74 -8.85 -5.88 -10.54
C PHE A 74 -8.46 -4.56 -11.23
N SER A 75 -7.17 -4.33 -11.39
CA SER A 75 -6.65 -3.25 -12.22
C SER A 75 -5.62 -3.80 -13.19
N ALA A 76 -5.83 -3.56 -14.48
CA ALA A 76 -4.85 -3.87 -15.52
C ALA A 76 -3.65 -2.90 -15.51
N ASP A 77 -3.81 -1.72 -14.91
CA ASP A 77 -2.75 -0.71 -14.73
C ASP A 77 -2.60 -0.35 -13.25
N MET A 78 -1.96 -1.24 -12.50
CA MET A 78 -1.66 -1.01 -11.07
C MET A 78 -0.76 0.21 -10.86
N ALA A 79 0.14 0.49 -11.79
CA ALA A 79 1.05 1.63 -11.67
C ALA A 79 0.30 2.98 -11.73
N SER A 80 -0.69 3.13 -12.60
CA SER A 80 -1.55 4.31 -12.60
C SER A 80 -2.38 4.42 -11.33
N LEU A 81 -2.94 3.30 -10.86
CA LEU A 81 -3.69 3.27 -9.61
C LEU A 81 -2.81 3.68 -8.42
N MET A 82 -1.55 3.25 -8.39
CA MET A 82 -0.58 3.65 -7.37
C MET A 82 -0.23 5.14 -7.47
N LEU A 83 -0.12 5.70 -8.67
CA LEU A 83 0.12 7.14 -8.89
C LEU A 83 -1.05 8.00 -8.42
N ASP A 84 -2.27 7.51 -8.50
CA ASP A 84 -3.48 8.22 -8.06
C ASP A 84 -3.64 8.25 -6.52
N ASN A 85 -2.85 7.47 -5.80
CA ASN A 85 -2.88 7.41 -4.35
C ASN A 85 -1.64 8.06 -3.73
N ASP A 86 -1.75 8.54 -2.51
CA ASP A 86 -0.67 9.24 -1.79
C ASP A 86 0.18 8.30 -0.97
N ILE A 87 -0.43 7.26 -0.40
CA ILE A 87 0.24 6.18 0.35
C ILE A 87 -0.41 4.84 0.06
N ALA A 88 0.33 3.77 0.32
CA ALA A 88 -0.20 2.41 0.25
C ALA A 88 -0.09 1.67 1.58
N ILE A 89 -0.98 0.71 1.79
CA ILE A 89 -0.86 -0.32 2.82
C ILE A 89 -0.97 -1.65 2.11
N GLY A 90 0.05 -2.48 2.22
CA GLY A 90 0.07 -3.70 1.42
C GLY A 90 1.07 -4.75 1.88
N ALA A 91 0.94 -5.94 1.31
CA ALA A 91 1.86 -7.04 1.55
C ALA A 91 3.28 -6.74 1.02
N ALA A 92 4.26 -7.51 1.50
CA ALA A 92 5.67 -7.40 1.11
C ALA A 92 6.03 -8.27 -0.12
N GLY A 93 5.06 -8.53 -1.00
CA GLY A 93 5.27 -9.28 -2.24
C GLY A 93 5.88 -8.44 -3.37
N THR A 94 5.75 -8.92 -4.62
CA THR A 94 6.31 -8.26 -5.82
C THR A 94 5.80 -6.84 -6.03
N THR A 95 4.57 -6.53 -5.62
CA THR A 95 4.00 -5.17 -5.69
C THR A 95 4.73 -4.15 -4.83
N SER A 96 5.59 -4.57 -3.90
CA SER A 96 6.47 -3.65 -3.17
C SER A 96 7.44 -2.93 -4.10
N TRP A 97 7.96 -3.62 -5.12
CA TRP A 97 8.85 -3.04 -6.11
C TRP A 97 8.11 -2.12 -7.08
N GLU A 98 6.84 -2.45 -7.41
CA GLU A 98 5.99 -1.57 -8.21
C GLU A 98 5.69 -0.26 -7.45
N ARG A 99 5.37 -0.35 -6.14
CA ARG A 99 5.23 0.83 -5.27
C ARG A 99 6.51 1.66 -5.21
N ALA A 100 7.65 1.00 -5.06
CA ALA A 100 8.95 1.67 -5.04
C ALA A 100 9.23 2.39 -6.37
N CYS A 101 9.00 1.73 -7.49
CA CYS A 101 9.21 2.29 -8.83
C CYS A 101 8.40 3.58 -9.09
N VAL A 102 7.21 3.70 -8.52
CA VAL A 102 6.36 4.90 -8.63
C VAL A 102 6.47 5.83 -7.42
N GLY A 103 7.45 5.62 -6.55
CA GLY A 103 7.69 6.47 -5.39
C GLY A 103 6.53 6.53 -4.41
N LEU A 104 5.71 5.48 -4.30
CA LEU A 104 4.54 5.46 -3.42
C LEU A 104 4.96 5.04 -1.99
N PRO A 105 4.96 5.97 -1.01
CA PRO A 105 5.24 5.63 0.36
C PRO A 105 4.28 4.56 0.87
N ALA A 106 4.78 3.57 1.60
CA ALA A 106 3.95 2.45 2.00
C ALA A 106 4.12 2.04 3.46
N ILE A 107 3.05 1.48 4.03
CA ILE A 107 3.10 0.60 5.18
C ILE A 107 3.09 -0.82 4.64
N THR A 108 4.07 -1.61 5.03
CA THR A 108 4.19 -2.99 4.57
C THR A 108 3.84 -3.95 5.70
N ILE A 109 2.92 -4.87 5.41
CA ILE A 109 2.48 -5.91 6.34
C ILE A 109 2.84 -7.26 5.71
N PRO A 110 3.89 -7.95 6.17
CA PRO A 110 4.20 -9.31 5.72
C PRO A 110 3.05 -10.25 6.07
N ILE A 111 2.52 -10.97 5.08
CA ILE A 111 1.42 -11.93 5.26
C ILE A 111 1.86 -13.39 5.05
N ALA A 112 3.16 -13.59 4.79
CA ALA A 112 3.79 -14.90 4.62
C ALA A 112 5.26 -14.82 5.04
N GLU A 113 5.83 -15.94 5.48
CA GLU A 113 7.22 -16.00 5.98
C GLU A 113 8.25 -15.55 4.93
N ASN A 114 8.06 -15.95 3.68
CA ASN A 114 8.96 -15.57 2.57
C ASN A 114 8.92 -14.07 2.24
N GLN A 115 8.07 -13.28 2.87
CA GLN A 115 7.99 -11.84 2.71
C GLN A 115 8.79 -11.06 3.78
N ALA A 116 9.21 -11.71 4.85
CA ALA A 116 9.85 -11.07 6.00
C ALA A 116 11.14 -10.34 5.61
N ASP A 117 12.04 -11.02 4.90
CA ASP A 117 13.32 -10.44 4.47
C ASP A 117 13.14 -9.23 3.55
N ASN A 118 12.18 -9.33 2.61
CA ASN A 118 11.88 -8.22 1.70
C ASN A 118 11.34 -7.01 2.46
N ALA A 119 10.42 -7.22 3.40
CA ALA A 119 9.86 -6.16 4.23
C ALA A 119 10.94 -5.48 5.09
N GLN A 120 11.84 -6.27 5.69
CA GLN A 120 12.94 -5.77 6.49
C GLN A 120 13.90 -4.89 5.65
N ARG A 121 14.31 -5.36 4.46
CA ARG A 121 15.17 -4.58 3.55
C ARG A 121 14.54 -3.27 3.11
N LEU A 122 13.23 -3.27 2.82
CA LEU A 122 12.50 -2.05 2.48
C LEU A 122 12.49 -1.05 3.64
N GLN A 123 12.32 -1.54 4.88
CA GLN A 123 12.35 -0.70 6.08
C GLN A 123 13.75 -0.11 6.32
N GLU A 124 14.80 -0.89 6.23
CA GLU A 124 16.19 -0.44 6.40
C GLU A 124 16.56 0.68 5.41
N ASN A 125 16.00 0.63 4.20
CA ASN A 125 16.16 1.67 3.19
C ASN A 125 15.17 2.85 3.33
N ASN A 126 14.38 2.91 4.39
CA ASN A 126 13.32 3.90 4.59
C ASN A 126 12.24 3.92 3.47
N ALA A 127 12.12 2.87 2.70
CA ALA A 127 11.12 2.77 1.64
C ALA A 127 9.72 2.43 2.18
N THR A 128 9.63 1.89 3.39
CA THR A 128 8.38 1.54 4.04
C THR A 128 8.41 1.78 5.55
N VAL A 129 7.24 1.77 6.17
CA VAL A 129 7.06 1.52 7.61
C VAL A 129 6.54 0.10 7.76
N LEU A 130 7.26 -0.75 8.47
CA LEU A 130 6.88 -2.14 8.70
C LEU A 130 5.90 -2.23 9.87
N VAL A 131 4.82 -2.98 9.67
CA VAL A 131 3.85 -3.34 10.71
C VAL A 131 3.65 -4.86 10.66
N LYS A 132 3.78 -5.54 11.77
CA LYS A 132 3.51 -6.97 11.84
C LYS A 132 2.01 -7.23 11.84
N MET A 133 1.59 -8.36 11.27
CA MET A 133 0.17 -8.71 11.14
C MET A 133 -0.53 -8.75 12.51
N GLU A 134 0.12 -9.30 13.53
CA GLU A 134 -0.39 -9.37 14.91
C GLU A 134 -0.47 -8.01 15.62
N SER A 135 0.27 -7.02 15.13
CA SER A 135 0.34 -5.66 15.71
C SER A 135 -0.54 -4.63 14.98
N ILE A 136 -1.35 -5.03 14.00
CA ILE A 136 -2.18 -4.10 13.21
C ILE A 136 -3.02 -3.20 14.12
N SER A 137 -3.65 -3.75 15.15
CA SER A 137 -4.56 -3.01 16.04
C SER A 137 -3.87 -1.87 16.82
N THR A 138 -2.59 -2.01 17.10
CA THR A 138 -1.80 -1.09 17.94
C THR A 138 -0.84 -0.21 17.13
N GLU A 139 -0.26 -0.75 16.06
CA GLU A 139 0.83 -0.09 15.33
C GLU A 139 0.39 0.59 14.02
N LEU A 140 -0.73 0.18 13.41
CA LEU A 140 -1.12 0.71 12.11
C LEU A 140 -1.38 2.22 12.12
N LEU A 141 -2.15 2.72 13.07
CA LEU A 141 -2.44 4.16 13.16
C LEU A 141 -1.20 5.02 13.46
N PRO A 142 -0.32 4.63 14.40
CA PRO A 142 1.00 5.26 14.54
C PRO A 142 1.81 5.25 13.24
N ALA A 143 1.85 4.12 12.52
CA ALA A 143 2.57 3.99 11.26
C ALA A 143 2.04 4.94 10.18
N VAL A 144 0.71 5.08 10.05
CA VAL A 144 0.08 6.06 9.13
C VAL A 144 0.53 7.48 9.47
N LYS A 145 0.55 7.86 10.74
CA LYS A 145 0.99 9.20 11.19
C LYS A 145 2.48 9.44 10.88
N ILE A 146 3.33 8.43 11.11
CA ILE A 146 4.76 8.51 10.79
C ILE A 146 4.95 8.69 9.29
N LEU A 147 4.28 7.87 8.48
CA LEU A 147 4.40 7.87 7.03
C LEU A 147 3.93 9.20 6.43
N THR A 148 2.77 9.71 6.85
CA THR A 148 2.22 10.97 6.33
C THR A 148 3.09 12.17 6.73
N LYS A 149 3.63 12.19 7.94
CA LYS A 149 4.55 13.24 8.41
C LYS A 149 5.88 13.25 7.62
N ASN A 150 6.38 12.07 7.26
CA ASN A 150 7.67 11.90 6.59
C ASN A 150 7.52 11.52 5.11
N TRP A 151 6.39 11.87 4.49
CA TRP A 151 6.00 11.42 3.15
C TRP A 151 7.11 11.61 2.11
N THR A 152 7.69 12.81 2.01
CA THR A 152 8.74 13.13 1.04
C THR A 152 9.99 12.27 1.22
N LYS A 153 10.37 11.96 2.47
CA LYS A 153 11.50 11.08 2.76
C LYS A 153 11.26 9.68 2.21
N HIS A 154 10.08 9.10 2.50
CA HIS A 154 9.72 7.77 2.04
C HIS A 154 9.53 7.71 0.51
N CYS A 155 8.97 8.75 -0.10
CA CYS A 155 8.85 8.85 -1.56
C CYS A 155 10.23 8.80 -2.24
N LYS A 156 11.16 9.65 -1.81
CA LYS A 156 12.54 9.67 -2.34
C LYS A 156 13.27 8.35 -2.13
N ALA A 157 13.11 7.72 -0.97
CA ALA A 157 13.70 6.42 -0.67
C ALA A 157 13.19 5.32 -1.63
N ASN A 158 11.89 5.28 -1.91
CA ASN A 158 11.30 4.36 -2.87
C ASN A 158 11.87 4.57 -4.28
N LEU A 159 11.91 5.81 -4.77
CA LEU A 159 12.47 6.12 -6.10
C LEU A 159 13.96 5.78 -6.21
N ALA A 160 14.72 5.84 -5.11
CA ALA A 160 16.14 5.52 -5.08
C ALA A 160 16.43 4.01 -5.20
N ILE A 161 15.53 3.15 -4.68
CA ILE A 161 15.74 1.69 -4.70
C ILE A 161 15.20 1.00 -5.96
N CYS A 162 14.33 1.65 -6.72
CA CYS A 162 13.74 1.06 -7.93
C CYS A 162 13.51 2.11 -9.02
N ASP A 163 14.29 2.02 -10.09
CA ASP A 163 14.23 2.94 -11.24
C ASP A 163 13.33 2.44 -12.40
N GLY A 164 12.70 1.28 -12.25
CA GLY A 164 11.82 0.69 -13.26
C GLY A 164 12.54 0.14 -14.52
N ARG A 165 13.87 0.11 -14.53
CA ARG A 165 14.68 -0.32 -15.69
C ARG A 165 15.23 -1.74 -15.58
N GLY A 166 14.71 -2.55 -14.63
CA GLY A 166 15.20 -3.91 -14.40
C GLY A 166 15.22 -4.78 -15.66
N VAL A 167 14.16 -4.74 -16.46
CA VAL A 167 14.07 -5.52 -17.72
C VAL A 167 15.13 -5.10 -18.72
N LEU A 168 15.48 -3.81 -18.81
CA LEU A 168 16.50 -3.30 -19.74
C LEU A 168 17.93 -3.76 -19.38
N ARG A 169 18.14 -4.26 -18.16
CA ARG A 169 19.43 -4.79 -17.69
C ARG A 169 19.60 -6.28 -17.96
N LEU A 170 18.54 -6.95 -18.43
CA LEU A 170 18.55 -8.38 -18.77
C LEU A 170 18.74 -8.63 -20.27
N ILE A 171 18.77 -7.59 -21.08
CA ILE A 171 18.99 -7.59 -22.53
C ILE A 171 20.40 -7.10 -22.83
#